data_8812fa8faa84483fd0e221b7ee3acc04
#
_entry.id   8812fa8faa84483fd0e221b7ee3acc04
#
_cell.length_a   1.000
_cell.length_b   1.000
_cell.length_c   1.000
_cell.angle_alpha   90.00
_cell.angle_beta   90.00
_cell.angle_gamma   90.00
#
_symmetry.space_group_name_H-M   'P 1'
#
loop_
_entity.id
_entity.type
_entity.pdbx_description
1 polymer ?
#
loop_
_entity_poly.entity_id
_entity_poly.type
_entity_poly.pdbx_seq_one_letter_code
_entity_poly.pdbx_strand_id
1 'polypeptide(L)'
;MKNQKILYHTLCVVVLLIAGITQALANCVVYPQPDATVNFGTVTVTSDIPVGGVIASQAIPATNNKEMECDAGSYGYFHFHLSYSANETSISHVYETNLQGIGVRVLQNGFYFTSPYTSSPVWTGPTAAYDANPTIVDLIKTSDTPEAGVLDIKQLAVKNFYYSSAEHQDRAYNMGNTTIVVPSLSCTVLTPTVAANLNNHLTTEFTGINSTTASVELPIKLSCPAGIMVYAKLDATADTATPQPGAIKLTPSSVLTASGVAIQIVDANNNGVPIGXXXXXXXXXX
;
A
#
# COMPACT_ATOMS: atom_id res chain seq x y z
N MET A 1 -90.07 3.41 -17.53
CA MET A 1 -89.19 2.25 -17.78
C MET A 1 -88.06 2.55 -18.77
N LYS A 2 -88.23 3.46 -19.73
CA LYS A 2 -87.20 3.78 -20.71
C LYS A 2 -85.97 4.50 -20.11
N ASN A 3 -86.16 5.36 -19.10
CA ASN A 3 -85.12 6.13 -18.51
C ASN A 3 -84.25 5.28 -17.57
N GLN A 4 -84.74 4.22 -16.98
CA GLN A 4 -83.95 3.36 -16.06
C GLN A 4 -82.93 2.53 -16.86
N LYS A 5 -83.27 2.07 -18.06
CA LYS A 5 -82.33 1.27 -18.87
C LYS A 5 -81.12 2.11 -19.35
N ILE A 6 -81.35 3.37 -19.69
CA ILE A 6 -80.27 4.28 -20.14
C ILE A 6 -79.32 4.53 -18.98
N LEU A 7 -79.86 4.71 -17.74
CA LEU A 7 -79.00 4.93 -16.57
C LEU A 7 -78.11 3.74 -16.24
N TYR A 8 -78.60 2.51 -16.36
CA TYR A 8 -77.84 1.30 -16.16
C TYR A 8 -76.71 1.11 -17.21
N HIS A 9 -76.96 1.40 -18.44
CA HIS A 9 -75.95 1.30 -19.47
C HIS A 9 -74.85 2.34 -19.30
N THR A 10 -75.17 3.55 -18.94
CA THR A 10 -74.22 4.61 -18.70
C THR A 10 -73.37 4.30 -17.50
N LEU A 11 -73.97 3.77 -16.40
CA LEU A 11 -73.23 3.41 -15.20
C LEU A 11 -72.28 2.22 -15.47
N CYS A 12 -72.69 1.20 -16.19
CA CYS A 12 -71.81 0.08 -16.53
C CYS A 12 -70.63 0.48 -17.43
N VAL A 13 -70.82 1.39 -18.36
CA VAL A 13 -69.74 1.87 -19.22
C VAL A 13 -68.76 2.71 -18.41
N VAL A 14 -69.21 3.53 -17.49
CA VAL A 14 -68.33 4.33 -16.62
C VAL A 14 -67.55 3.43 -15.67
N VAL A 15 -68.17 2.40 -15.08
CA VAL A 15 -67.49 1.45 -14.19
C VAL A 15 -66.45 0.63 -14.97
N LEU A 16 -66.74 0.23 -16.20
CA LEU A 16 -65.80 -0.49 -17.05
C LEU A 16 -64.61 0.38 -17.47
N LEU A 17 -64.81 1.68 -17.65
CA LEU A 17 -63.74 2.61 -17.99
C LEU A 17 -62.81 2.89 -16.77
N ILE A 18 -63.35 2.87 -15.58
CA ILE A 18 -62.56 3.07 -14.36
C ILE A 18 -61.78 1.81 -13.99
N ALA A 19 -62.29 0.62 -14.28
CA ALA A 19 -61.61 -0.64 -13.99
C ALA A 19 -60.41 -0.95 -14.91
N GLY A 20 -60.21 -0.16 -15.97
CA GLY A 20 -59.18 -0.42 -16.97
C GLY A 20 -57.85 0.34 -16.79
N ILE A 21 -57.70 1.17 -15.76
CA ILE A 21 -56.46 1.94 -15.57
C ILE A 21 -55.72 1.48 -14.29
N THR A 22 -55.38 0.22 -14.24
CA THR A 22 -54.26 -0.17 -13.40
C THR A 22 -52.99 0.15 -14.22
N GLN A 23 -52.53 1.36 -14.11
CA GLN A 23 -51.18 1.65 -14.57
C GLN A 23 -50.26 0.76 -13.74
N ALA A 24 -49.68 -0.23 -14.39
CA ALA A 24 -48.56 -0.93 -13.79
C ALA A 24 -47.48 0.13 -13.51
N LEU A 25 -47.33 0.48 -12.25
CA LEU A 25 -46.27 1.41 -11.86
C LEU A 25 -44.95 0.76 -12.25
N ALA A 26 -44.27 1.42 -13.18
CA ALA A 26 -42.95 0.98 -13.61
C ALA A 26 -42.07 0.84 -12.40
N ASN A 27 -41.42 -0.30 -12.24
CA ASN A 27 -40.67 -0.63 -11.00
C ASN A 27 -39.40 -1.40 -11.34
N CYS A 28 -38.45 -1.35 -10.42
CA CYS A 28 -37.29 -2.24 -10.44
C CYS A 28 -37.32 -3.12 -9.19
N VAL A 29 -36.77 -4.32 -9.30
CA VAL A 29 -36.64 -5.26 -8.20
C VAL A 29 -35.16 -5.58 -8.07
N VAL A 30 -34.64 -5.51 -6.85
CA VAL A 30 -33.26 -5.90 -6.53
C VAL A 30 -33.30 -7.28 -5.87
N TYR A 31 -32.39 -8.14 -6.26
CA TYR A 31 -32.22 -9.49 -5.72
C TYR A 31 -30.88 -9.52 -4.97
N PRO A 32 -30.86 -9.22 -3.65
CA PRO A 32 -29.59 -9.10 -2.94
C PRO A 32 -28.74 -10.35 -3.05
N GLN A 33 -27.47 -10.16 -3.33
CA GLN A 33 -26.49 -11.24 -3.43
C GLN A 33 -25.92 -11.57 -2.05
N PRO A 34 -25.48 -12.80 -1.82
CA PRO A 34 -24.83 -13.16 -0.55
C PRO A 34 -23.62 -12.28 -0.29
N ASP A 35 -23.51 -11.81 0.92
CA ASP A 35 -22.34 -11.03 1.37
C ASP A 35 -21.07 -11.85 1.15
N ALA A 36 -19.99 -11.15 0.82
CA ALA A 36 -18.68 -11.77 0.62
C ALA A 36 -17.71 -11.29 1.70
N THR A 37 -16.73 -12.13 2.02
CA THR A 37 -15.67 -11.76 2.95
C THR A 37 -14.31 -11.90 2.26
N VAL A 38 -13.54 -10.80 2.28
CA VAL A 38 -12.15 -10.78 1.82
C VAL A 38 -11.28 -11.12 3.02
N ASN A 39 -10.42 -12.12 2.89
CA ASN A 39 -9.56 -12.54 3.98
C ASN A 39 -8.15 -12.76 3.44
N PHE A 40 -7.27 -11.81 3.71
CA PHE A 40 -5.88 -11.90 3.23
C PHE A 40 -4.98 -12.68 4.20
N GLY A 41 -5.43 -12.90 5.45
CA GLY A 41 -4.58 -13.52 6.46
C GLY A 41 -3.39 -12.65 6.81
N THR A 42 -2.20 -13.25 6.88
CA THR A 42 -0.97 -12.51 7.16
C THR A 42 -0.30 -12.12 5.84
N VAL A 43 -0.07 -10.83 5.66
CA VAL A 43 0.51 -10.24 4.44
C VAL A 43 1.83 -9.56 4.80
N THR A 44 2.92 -9.93 4.13
CA THR A 44 4.24 -9.34 4.34
C THR A 44 4.49 -8.27 3.29
N VAL A 45 4.82 -7.06 3.75
CA VAL A 45 5.14 -5.92 2.87
C VAL A 45 6.65 -5.76 2.84
N THR A 46 7.27 -6.20 1.74
CA THR A 46 8.72 -6.16 1.58
C THR A 46 9.17 -4.85 0.94
N SER A 47 10.45 -4.52 1.10
CA SER A 47 11.02 -3.27 0.60
C SER A 47 11.07 -3.20 -0.94
N ASP A 48 11.09 -4.34 -1.60
CA ASP A 48 11.14 -4.40 -3.07
C ASP A 48 9.81 -4.03 -3.74
N ILE A 49 8.70 -4.04 -2.97
CA ILE A 49 7.42 -3.55 -3.50
C ILE A 49 7.48 -2.03 -3.54
N PRO A 50 7.36 -1.41 -4.73
CA PRO A 50 7.42 0.06 -4.81
C PRO A 50 6.13 0.70 -4.31
N VAL A 51 6.17 1.99 -4.01
CA VAL A 51 4.97 2.77 -3.72
C VAL A 51 4.06 2.71 -4.95
N GLY A 52 2.79 2.41 -4.74
CA GLY A 52 1.81 2.14 -5.81
C GLY A 52 1.71 0.67 -6.18
N GLY A 53 2.63 -0.15 -5.68
CA GLY A 53 2.63 -1.59 -5.96
C GLY A 53 1.58 -2.36 -5.17
N VAL A 54 1.10 -3.46 -5.76
CA VAL A 54 0.12 -4.34 -5.12
C VAL A 54 0.85 -5.23 -4.11
N ILE A 55 0.41 -5.16 -2.85
CA ILE A 55 0.93 -6.00 -1.77
C ILE A 55 0.27 -7.37 -1.81
N ALA A 56 -1.04 -7.37 -2.00
CA ALA A 56 -1.86 -8.60 -2.07
C ALA A 56 -3.12 -8.30 -2.86
N SER A 57 -3.66 -9.30 -3.53
CA SER A 57 -4.87 -9.16 -4.34
C SER A 57 -5.76 -10.37 -4.12
N GLN A 58 -7.07 -10.13 -4.04
CA GLN A 58 -8.04 -11.21 -3.93
C GLN A 58 -9.22 -10.95 -4.87
N ALA A 59 -9.58 -11.95 -5.66
CA ALA A 59 -10.75 -11.93 -6.52
C ALA A 59 -11.91 -12.62 -5.81
N ILE A 60 -12.99 -11.89 -5.59
CA ILE A 60 -14.24 -12.44 -5.04
C ILE A 60 -15.08 -12.89 -6.22
N PRO A 61 -15.44 -14.18 -6.30
CA PRO A 61 -16.17 -14.69 -7.45
C PRO A 61 -17.55 -14.04 -7.62
N ALA A 62 -17.94 -13.89 -8.87
CA ALA A 62 -19.31 -13.54 -9.23
C ALA A 62 -20.26 -14.66 -8.79
N THR A 63 -21.49 -14.30 -8.43
CA THR A 63 -22.50 -15.29 -8.07
C THR A 63 -23.19 -15.89 -9.31
N ASN A 64 -23.17 -15.13 -10.41
CA ASN A 64 -23.88 -15.43 -11.66
C ASN A 64 -25.40 -15.42 -11.50
N ASN A 65 -25.89 -14.90 -10.38
CA ASN A 65 -27.33 -14.75 -10.13
C ASN A 65 -27.85 -13.42 -10.69
N LYS A 66 -29.14 -13.36 -10.92
CA LYS A 66 -29.83 -12.11 -11.25
C LYS A 66 -29.68 -11.17 -10.04
N GLU A 67 -29.24 -9.93 -10.28
CA GLU A 67 -29.06 -8.93 -9.21
C GLU A 67 -30.12 -7.82 -9.28
N MET A 68 -30.68 -7.57 -10.48
CA MET A 68 -31.82 -6.66 -10.57
C MET A 68 -32.63 -6.91 -11.85
N GLU A 69 -33.87 -6.41 -11.85
CA GLU A 69 -34.75 -6.45 -13.01
C GLU A 69 -35.63 -5.20 -12.98
N CYS A 70 -35.78 -4.53 -14.12
CA CYS A 70 -36.61 -3.34 -14.25
C CYS A 70 -37.68 -3.54 -15.32
N ASP A 71 -38.91 -3.14 -15.02
CA ASP A 71 -40.01 -3.12 -15.95
C ASP A 71 -39.87 -2.00 -16.99
N ALA A 72 -40.59 -2.08 -18.07
CA ALA A 72 -40.61 -1.04 -19.11
C ALA A 72 -41.02 0.31 -18.50
N GLY A 73 -40.22 1.33 -18.80
CA GLY A 73 -40.45 2.69 -18.28
C GLY A 73 -39.76 2.97 -16.94
N SER A 74 -39.15 1.94 -16.34
CA SER A 74 -38.32 2.12 -15.11
C SER A 74 -36.87 2.34 -15.48
N TYR A 75 -36.11 2.93 -14.55
CA TYR A 75 -34.67 3.05 -14.73
C TYR A 75 -33.97 3.11 -13.36
N GLY A 76 -32.68 2.80 -13.39
CA GLY A 76 -31.82 2.88 -12.21
C GLY A 76 -30.36 2.71 -12.61
N TYR A 77 -29.49 2.73 -11.63
CA TYR A 77 -28.05 2.56 -11.86
C TYR A 77 -27.38 1.99 -10.62
N PHE A 78 -26.27 1.29 -10.82
CA PHE A 78 -25.49 0.75 -9.72
C PHE A 78 -24.60 1.83 -9.13
N HIS A 79 -24.52 1.87 -7.81
CA HIS A 79 -23.59 2.67 -7.05
C HIS A 79 -22.56 1.75 -6.38
N PHE A 80 -21.29 2.10 -6.52
CA PHE A 80 -20.17 1.36 -5.97
C PHE A 80 -19.55 2.22 -4.85
N HIS A 81 -19.79 1.83 -3.60
CA HIS A 81 -19.36 2.60 -2.42
C HIS A 81 -18.27 1.90 -1.65
N LEU A 82 -17.35 2.67 -1.06
CA LEU A 82 -16.61 2.22 0.11
C LEU A 82 -17.48 2.44 1.35
N SER A 83 -17.51 1.47 2.25
CA SER A 83 -18.43 1.48 3.40
C SER A 83 -17.82 2.13 4.64
N TYR A 84 -16.52 2.49 4.59
CA TYR A 84 -15.84 3.15 5.69
C TYR A 84 -15.40 4.55 5.26
N SER A 85 -15.27 5.45 6.23
CA SER A 85 -14.85 6.82 5.96
C SER A 85 -13.34 6.83 5.68
N ALA A 86 -12.96 7.08 4.44
CA ALA A 86 -11.56 7.08 4.04
C ALA A 86 -11.29 8.16 3.02
N ASN A 87 -10.10 8.76 3.10
CA ASN A 87 -9.62 9.70 2.09
C ASN A 87 -8.94 8.93 0.96
N GLU A 88 -9.07 9.44 -0.24
CA GLU A 88 -8.30 8.93 -1.36
C GLU A 88 -6.85 9.38 -1.17
N THR A 89 -5.90 8.47 -1.40
CA THR A 89 -4.48 8.77 -1.32
C THR A 89 -4.02 9.52 -2.57
N SER A 90 -2.74 9.80 -2.70
CA SER A 90 -2.18 10.37 -3.94
C SER A 90 -2.22 9.38 -5.11
N ILE A 91 -2.53 8.11 -4.84
CA ILE A 91 -2.66 7.07 -5.88
C ILE A 91 -4.15 6.93 -6.20
N SER A 92 -4.51 7.14 -7.46
CA SER A 92 -5.91 7.19 -7.91
C SER A 92 -6.67 5.91 -7.53
N HIS A 93 -7.85 6.08 -6.94
CA HIS A 93 -8.78 5.04 -6.51
C HIS A 93 -8.21 4.14 -5.41
N VAL A 94 -7.15 4.58 -4.73
CA VAL A 94 -6.58 3.89 -3.57
C VAL A 94 -6.93 4.73 -2.33
N TYR A 95 -7.58 4.09 -1.36
CA TYR A 95 -8.11 4.75 -0.16
C TYR A 95 -7.32 4.33 1.08
N GLU A 96 -7.14 5.29 1.99
CA GLU A 96 -6.42 5.08 3.24
C GLU A 96 -7.08 3.99 4.09
N THR A 97 -6.27 3.28 4.86
CA THR A 97 -6.73 2.34 5.88
C THR A 97 -6.34 2.89 7.26
N ASN A 98 -6.60 2.11 8.29
CA ASN A 98 -6.13 2.45 9.64
C ASN A 98 -4.60 2.31 9.80
N LEU A 99 -3.92 1.67 8.85
CA LEU A 99 -2.46 1.50 8.88
C LEU A 99 -1.81 2.46 7.89
N GLN A 100 -0.96 3.34 8.39
CA GLN A 100 -0.25 4.31 7.55
C GLN A 100 0.57 3.57 6.48
N GLY A 101 0.53 4.05 5.25
CA GLY A 101 1.29 3.46 4.15
C GLY A 101 0.66 2.21 3.54
N ILE A 102 -0.54 1.82 4.00
CA ILE A 102 -1.33 0.72 3.42
C ILE A 102 -2.66 1.29 2.93
N GLY A 103 -2.95 1.10 1.67
CA GLY A 103 -4.21 1.50 1.06
C GLY A 103 -4.98 0.32 0.51
N VAL A 104 -6.25 0.55 0.18
CA VAL A 104 -7.11 -0.46 -0.43
C VAL A 104 -7.76 0.09 -1.69
N ARG A 105 -7.92 -0.76 -2.67
CA ARG A 105 -8.61 -0.47 -3.94
C ARG A 105 -9.57 -1.60 -4.25
N VAL A 106 -10.82 -1.25 -4.61
CA VAL A 106 -11.85 -2.24 -4.93
C VAL A 106 -12.39 -1.92 -6.31
N LEU A 107 -12.52 -2.94 -7.16
CA LEU A 107 -12.89 -2.79 -8.57
C LEU A 107 -13.79 -3.93 -9.01
N GLN A 108 -14.90 -3.62 -9.70
CA GLN A 108 -15.73 -4.64 -10.37
C GLN A 108 -16.09 -4.14 -11.75
N ASN A 109 -15.78 -4.90 -12.79
CA ASN A 109 -16.17 -4.63 -14.17
C ASN A 109 -15.87 -3.18 -14.63
N GLY A 110 -14.67 -2.66 -14.26
CA GLY A 110 -14.25 -1.32 -14.65
C GLY A 110 -14.75 -0.21 -13.73
N PHE A 111 -15.58 -0.51 -12.73
CA PHE A 111 -16.09 0.48 -11.79
C PHE A 111 -15.35 0.35 -10.45
N TYR A 112 -14.66 1.42 -10.04
CA TYR A 112 -14.02 1.49 -8.74
C TYR A 112 -15.06 1.82 -7.66
N PHE A 113 -14.92 1.16 -6.52
CA PHE A 113 -15.69 1.53 -5.33
C PHE A 113 -15.01 2.74 -4.70
N THR A 114 -15.76 3.82 -4.53
CA THR A 114 -15.22 5.11 -4.09
C THR A 114 -16.01 5.67 -2.91
N SER A 115 -15.50 6.75 -2.35
CA SER A 115 -16.20 7.54 -1.34
C SER A 115 -16.40 8.95 -1.92
N PRO A 116 -17.67 9.40 -2.16
CA PRO A 116 -18.92 8.73 -1.76
C PRO A 116 -19.32 7.52 -2.62
N TYR A 117 -19.27 7.59 -3.94
CA TYR A 117 -19.58 6.45 -4.80
C TYR A 117 -19.25 6.75 -6.26
N THR A 118 -19.10 5.68 -7.04
CA THR A 118 -19.06 5.72 -8.51
C THR A 118 -20.38 5.13 -9.03
N SER A 119 -20.93 5.69 -10.11
CA SER A 119 -22.16 5.21 -10.73
C SER A 119 -21.90 4.48 -12.03
N SER A 120 -22.66 3.41 -12.28
CA SER A 120 -22.73 2.80 -13.60
C SER A 120 -23.53 3.70 -14.57
N PRO A 121 -23.51 3.40 -15.87
CA PRO A 121 -24.51 3.95 -16.76
C PRO A 121 -25.93 3.55 -16.34
N VAL A 122 -26.91 4.30 -16.83
CA VAL A 122 -28.33 4.06 -16.52
C VAL A 122 -28.77 2.75 -17.15
N TRP A 123 -29.46 1.93 -16.38
CA TRP A 123 -30.16 0.74 -16.84
C TRP A 123 -31.63 1.10 -17.04
N THR A 124 -32.11 0.95 -18.22
CA THR A 124 -33.52 1.30 -18.57
C THR A 124 -34.28 0.02 -18.94
N GLY A 125 -35.42 -0.16 -18.28
CA GLY A 125 -36.28 -1.32 -18.53
C GLY A 125 -37.01 -1.32 -19.87
N PRO A 126 -37.41 -2.47 -20.36
CA PRO A 126 -37.29 -3.76 -19.66
C PRO A 126 -35.86 -4.31 -19.75
N THR A 127 -35.29 -4.65 -18.61
CA THR A 127 -33.89 -5.11 -18.55
C THR A 127 -33.65 -5.92 -17.27
N ALA A 128 -32.60 -6.72 -17.28
CA ALA A 128 -32.14 -7.43 -16.10
C ALA A 128 -30.60 -7.43 -16.10
N ALA A 129 -30.01 -7.35 -14.91
CA ALA A 129 -28.57 -7.49 -14.72
C ALA A 129 -28.25 -8.73 -13.89
N TYR A 130 -27.08 -9.26 -14.10
CA TYR A 130 -26.58 -10.45 -13.42
C TYR A 130 -25.19 -10.15 -12.84
N ASP A 131 -24.90 -10.66 -11.64
CA ASP A 131 -23.59 -10.54 -11.02
C ASP A 131 -22.61 -11.49 -11.75
N ALA A 132 -22.10 -11.04 -12.90
CA ALA A 132 -21.34 -11.86 -13.84
C ALA A 132 -19.83 -11.62 -13.78
N ASN A 133 -19.37 -10.66 -12.97
CA ASN A 133 -17.96 -10.26 -12.93
C ASN A 133 -17.41 -10.34 -11.50
N PRO A 134 -16.19 -10.84 -11.33
CA PRO A 134 -15.57 -10.86 -9.98
C PRO A 134 -15.29 -9.46 -9.49
N THR A 135 -15.28 -9.31 -8.17
CA THR A 135 -14.84 -8.09 -7.52
C THR A 135 -13.40 -8.29 -7.08
N ILE A 136 -12.51 -7.40 -7.49
CA ILE A 136 -11.08 -7.46 -7.16
C ILE A 136 -10.82 -6.51 -5.99
N VAL A 137 -10.15 -7.01 -4.97
CA VAL A 137 -9.71 -6.21 -3.83
C VAL A 137 -8.19 -6.28 -3.79
N ASP A 138 -7.55 -5.12 -3.89
CA ASP A 138 -6.10 -4.98 -3.82
C ASP A 138 -5.71 -4.24 -2.55
N LEU A 139 -4.68 -4.72 -1.87
CA LEU A 139 -3.94 -3.94 -0.87
C LEU A 139 -2.75 -3.33 -1.58
N ILE A 140 -2.54 -2.03 -1.38
CA ILE A 140 -1.55 -1.23 -2.12
C ILE A 140 -0.59 -0.59 -1.13
N LYS A 141 0.71 -0.63 -1.43
CA LYS A 141 1.71 0.09 -0.66
C LYS A 141 1.64 1.58 -1.04
N THR A 142 1.37 2.45 -0.07
CA THR A 142 1.18 3.88 -0.34
C THR A 142 2.29 4.77 0.22
N SER A 143 3.26 4.20 0.96
CA SER A 143 4.46 4.92 1.40
C SER A 143 5.64 3.97 1.53
N ASP A 144 6.84 4.54 1.60
CA ASP A 144 8.07 3.77 1.80
C ASP A 144 8.21 3.23 3.23
N THR A 145 7.42 3.77 4.15
CA THR A 145 7.44 3.36 5.56
C THR A 145 6.05 2.87 5.98
N PRO A 146 5.61 1.71 5.45
CA PRO A 146 4.29 1.18 5.83
C PRO A 146 4.27 0.73 7.29
N GLU A 147 3.11 0.86 7.91
CA GLU A 147 2.89 0.47 9.30
C GLU A 147 2.43 -0.99 9.37
N ALA A 148 3.02 -1.76 10.28
CA ALA A 148 2.58 -3.13 10.57
C ALA A 148 1.40 -3.09 11.55
N GLY A 149 0.51 -4.08 11.46
CA GLY A 149 -0.63 -4.16 12.36
C GLY A 149 -1.80 -4.90 11.75
N VAL A 150 -2.93 -4.83 12.42
CA VAL A 150 -4.18 -5.45 11.97
C VAL A 150 -5.01 -4.43 11.20
N LEU A 151 -5.52 -4.80 10.03
CA LEU A 151 -6.48 -3.96 9.30
C LEU A 151 -7.82 -3.99 10.04
N ASP A 152 -8.24 -2.83 10.54
CA ASP A 152 -9.50 -2.69 11.29
C ASP A 152 -10.58 -2.05 10.40
N ILE A 153 -10.96 -2.78 9.35
CA ILE A 153 -12.07 -2.43 8.48
C ILE A 153 -13.05 -3.59 8.55
N LYS A 154 -14.27 -3.35 8.97
CA LYS A 154 -15.27 -4.42 9.11
C LYS A 154 -16.01 -4.63 7.79
N GLN A 155 -16.76 -3.64 7.35
CA GLN A 155 -17.36 -3.67 6.03
C GLN A 155 -16.53 -2.79 5.11
N LEU A 156 -15.98 -3.40 4.06
CA LEU A 156 -15.07 -2.73 3.14
C LEU A 156 -15.84 -1.89 2.13
N ALA A 157 -16.85 -2.50 1.50
CA ALA A 157 -17.53 -1.90 0.36
C ALA A 157 -18.94 -2.44 0.25
N VAL A 158 -19.80 -1.70 -0.47
CA VAL A 158 -21.16 -2.15 -0.79
C VAL A 158 -21.50 -1.72 -2.22
N LYS A 159 -22.16 -2.60 -2.94
CA LYS A 159 -22.76 -2.32 -4.23
C LYS A 159 -24.25 -2.19 -4.02
N ASN A 160 -24.83 -1.08 -4.47
CA ASN A 160 -26.26 -0.81 -4.36
C ASN A 160 -26.84 -0.57 -5.74
N PHE A 161 -28.14 -0.79 -5.90
CA PHE A 161 -28.87 -0.36 -7.07
C PHE A 161 -29.81 0.78 -6.67
N TYR A 162 -29.64 1.94 -7.30
CA TYR A 162 -30.43 3.13 -7.02
C TYR A 162 -31.58 3.22 -8.00
N TYR A 163 -32.81 3.23 -7.48
CA TYR A 163 -34.01 3.50 -8.25
C TYR A 163 -35.08 4.09 -7.34
N SER A 164 -36.04 4.79 -7.93
CA SER A 164 -37.16 5.39 -7.19
C SER A 164 -36.69 6.23 -6.00
N SER A 165 -35.60 7.00 -6.20
CA SER A 165 -35.01 7.92 -5.20
C SER A 165 -34.47 7.22 -3.95
N ALA A 166 -34.14 5.93 -4.04
CA ALA A 166 -33.62 5.15 -2.93
C ALA A 166 -32.52 4.20 -3.37
N GLU A 167 -31.61 3.90 -2.46
CA GLU A 167 -30.60 2.86 -2.65
C GLU A 167 -31.11 1.54 -2.10
N HIS A 168 -30.88 0.47 -2.85
CA HIS A 168 -31.25 -0.89 -2.48
C HIS A 168 -30.01 -1.74 -2.54
N GLN A 169 -29.59 -2.31 -1.39
CA GLN A 169 -28.37 -3.09 -1.32
C GLN A 169 -28.42 -4.30 -2.25
N ASP A 170 -27.42 -4.41 -3.09
CA ASP A 170 -27.19 -5.58 -3.93
C ASP A 170 -26.23 -6.56 -3.23
N ARG A 171 -25.00 -6.09 -2.89
CA ARG A 171 -24.01 -6.99 -2.29
C ARG A 171 -23.07 -6.21 -1.35
N ALA A 172 -22.79 -6.76 -0.16
CA ALA A 172 -21.81 -6.23 0.76
C ALA A 172 -20.51 -7.04 0.71
N TYR A 173 -19.39 -6.36 0.91
CA TYR A 173 -18.05 -6.93 0.91
C TYR A 173 -17.41 -6.61 2.25
N ASN A 174 -17.19 -7.63 3.07
CA ASN A 174 -16.65 -7.50 4.42
C ASN A 174 -15.16 -7.81 4.42
N MET A 175 -14.41 -7.15 5.29
CA MET A 175 -12.99 -7.45 5.49
C MET A 175 -12.85 -8.46 6.63
N GLY A 176 -12.26 -9.59 6.35
CA GLY A 176 -11.91 -10.59 7.36
C GLY A 176 -10.55 -10.29 7.97
N ASN A 177 -10.04 -11.24 8.73
CA ASN A 177 -8.77 -11.08 9.43
C ASN A 177 -7.64 -10.82 8.43
N THR A 178 -7.00 -9.65 8.57
CA THR A 178 -5.87 -9.26 7.73
C THR A 178 -4.83 -8.60 8.63
N THR A 179 -3.64 -9.19 8.69
CA THR A 179 -2.52 -8.67 9.48
C THR A 179 -1.38 -8.31 8.53
N ILE A 180 -0.91 -7.08 8.63
CA ILE A 180 0.21 -6.59 7.85
C ILE A 180 1.48 -6.77 8.67
N VAL A 181 2.48 -7.43 8.09
CA VAL A 181 3.82 -7.60 8.66
C VAL A 181 4.82 -6.84 7.80
N VAL A 182 5.60 -5.98 8.43
CA VAL A 182 6.68 -5.24 7.77
C VAL A 182 7.99 -5.73 8.39
N PRO A 183 8.79 -6.53 7.66
CA PRO A 183 10.04 -7.04 8.23
C PRO A 183 10.97 -5.89 8.58
N SER A 184 11.56 -5.96 9.77
CA SER A 184 12.59 -5.02 10.18
C SER A 184 13.86 -5.32 9.37
N LEU A 185 14.23 -4.40 8.50
CA LEU A 185 15.43 -4.54 7.69
C LEU A 185 16.62 -3.96 8.44
N SER A 186 17.25 -4.76 9.26
CA SER A 186 18.46 -4.36 9.99
C SER A 186 19.59 -5.33 9.71
N CYS A 187 20.81 -4.78 9.64
CA CYS A 187 22.02 -5.59 9.53
C CYS A 187 22.50 -6.01 10.91
N THR A 188 23.02 -7.21 11.00
CA THR A 188 23.74 -7.68 12.21
C THR A 188 25.23 -7.46 11.99
N VAL A 189 25.91 -6.79 12.93
CA VAL A 189 27.36 -6.64 12.88
C VAL A 189 27.99 -7.93 13.43
N LEU A 190 28.68 -8.66 12.55
CA LEU A 190 29.29 -9.94 12.90
C LEU A 190 30.66 -9.75 13.56
N THR A 191 31.33 -8.61 13.33
CA THR A 191 32.63 -8.27 13.93
C THR A 191 32.49 -6.95 14.68
N PRO A 192 31.89 -6.98 15.91
CA PRO A 192 31.65 -5.73 16.65
C PRO A 192 32.97 -5.07 17.13
N THR A 193 34.05 -5.83 17.15
CA THR A 193 35.39 -5.30 17.49
C THR A 193 36.36 -5.86 16.47
N VAL A 194 37.13 -4.96 15.85
CA VAL A 194 38.20 -5.33 14.90
C VAL A 194 39.48 -4.67 15.36
N ALA A 195 40.53 -5.46 15.47
CA ALA A 195 41.87 -4.97 15.83
C ALA A 195 42.79 -5.05 14.61
N ALA A 196 43.47 -3.96 14.32
CA ALA A 196 44.51 -3.92 13.29
C ALA A 196 45.86 -3.74 13.95
N ASN A 197 46.81 -4.62 13.65
CA ASN A 197 48.18 -4.48 14.12
C ASN A 197 48.98 -3.80 13.00
N LEU A 198 49.36 -2.57 13.24
CA LEU A 198 50.14 -1.77 12.29
C LEU A 198 51.63 -2.08 12.34
N ASN A 199 52.05 -2.97 13.24
CA ASN A 199 53.44 -3.40 13.39
C ASN A 199 54.38 -2.23 13.85
N ASN A 200 55.67 -2.48 13.86
CA ASN A 200 56.69 -1.49 14.19
C ASN A 200 57.21 -0.91 12.88
N HIS A 201 57.35 0.40 12.85
CA HIS A 201 57.85 1.12 11.67
C HIS A 201 59.06 1.96 12.06
N LEU A 202 60.06 1.96 11.22
CA LEU A 202 61.27 2.77 11.40
C LEU A 202 61.03 4.17 10.81
N THR A 203 61.63 5.17 11.41
CA THR A 203 61.56 6.53 10.87
C THR A 203 62.04 6.64 9.42
N THR A 204 62.97 5.77 9.03
CA THR A 204 63.50 5.71 7.67
C THR A 204 62.47 5.25 6.61
N GLU A 205 61.37 4.65 7.09
CA GLU A 205 60.28 4.24 6.13
C GLU A 205 59.43 5.44 5.71
N PHE A 206 59.48 6.54 6.46
CA PHE A 206 58.75 7.76 6.13
C PHE A 206 59.67 8.69 5.34
N THR A 207 59.44 8.75 4.03
CA THR A 207 60.37 9.44 3.11
C THR A 207 60.04 10.94 2.94
N GLY A 208 59.01 11.43 3.64
CA GLY A 208 58.67 12.86 3.62
C GLY A 208 57.23 13.08 4.03
N ILE A 209 56.80 14.33 3.96
CA ILE A 209 55.45 14.73 4.33
C ILE A 209 54.43 13.96 3.46
N ASN A 210 53.41 13.40 4.10
CA ASN A 210 52.31 12.60 3.47
C ASN A 210 52.79 11.25 2.92
N SER A 211 54.03 10.80 3.26
CA SER A 211 54.39 9.42 2.94
C SER A 211 53.62 8.45 3.87
N THR A 212 53.30 7.27 3.36
CA THR A 212 52.56 6.24 4.10
C THR A 212 53.28 4.92 4.07
N THR A 213 53.08 4.10 5.09
CA THR A 213 53.51 2.70 5.13
C THR A 213 52.45 1.83 4.48
N ALA A 214 52.68 0.52 4.39
CA ALA A 214 51.73 -0.42 3.83
C ALA A 214 50.45 -0.43 4.67
N SER A 215 49.31 -0.48 3.99
CA SER A 215 48.01 -0.54 4.67
C SER A 215 47.70 -1.93 5.22
N VAL A 216 46.90 -1.97 6.28
CA VAL A 216 46.42 -3.20 6.92
C VAL A 216 44.88 -3.22 6.78
N GLU A 217 44.35 -4.33 6.24
CA GLU A 217 42.91 -4.47 6.09
C GLU A 217 42.18 -4.55 7.42
N LEU A 218 41.01 -3.92 7.48
CA LEU A 218 40.13 -3.89 8.64
C LEU A 218 38.78 -4.47 8.22
N PRO A 219 38.60 -5.81 8.23
CA PRO A 219 37.37 -6.43 7.72
C PRO A 219 36.21 -6.27 8.70
N ILE A 220 35.27 -5.41 8.38
CA ILE A 220 34.00 -5.26 9.13
C ILE A 220 32.96 -6.13 8.42
N LYS A 221 32.51 -7.18 9.11
CA LYS A 221 31.57 -8.14 8.53
C LYS A 221 30.15 -7.85 9.03
N LEU A 222 29.21 -7.83 8.08
CA LEU A 222 27.80 -7.60 8.35
C LEU A 222 26.98 -8.74 7.75
N SER A 223 25.86 -9.08 8.37
CA SER A 223 24.83 -9.93 7.78
C SER A 223 23.59 -9.06 7.57
N CYS A 224 23.23 -8.84 6.30
CA CYS A 224 22.14 -7.97 5.93
C CYS A 224 21.16 -8.70 5.02
N PRO A 225 19.85 -8.48 5.16
CA PRO A 225 18.90 -8.91 4.11
C PRO A 225 19.22 -8.22 2.79
N ALA A 226 18.83 -8.86 1.69
CA ALA A 226 19.02 -8.29 0.36
C ALA A 226 18.28 -6.96 0.20
N GLY A 227 18.87 -6.05 -0.56
CA GLY A 227 18.25 -4.76 -0.87
C GLY A 227 18.50 -3.65 0.16
N ILE A 228 19.27 -3.94 1.21
CA ILE A 228 19.60 -2.91 2.21
C ILE A 228 20.80 -2.09 1.73
N MET A 229 20.66 -0.77 1.88
CA MET A 229 21.80 0.16 1.70
C MET A 229 22.46 0.39 3.05
N VAL A 230 23.77 0.08 3.14
CA VAL A 230 24.53 0.21 4.38
C VAL A 230 25.34 1.49 4.34
N TYR A 231 25.24 2.25 5.42
CA TYR A 231 26.03 3.46 5.61
C TYR A 231 26.93 3.28 6.82
N ALA A 232 28.20 3.66 6.67
CA ALA A 232 29.16 3.67 7.78
C ALA A 232 29.60 5.09 8.06
N LYS A 233 29.90 5.36 9.32
CA LYS A 233 30.43 6.65 9.76
C LYS A 233 31.69 6.40 10.58
N LEU A 234 32.77 7.09 10.20
CA LEU A 234 34.00 7.07 10.99
C LEU A 234 33.87 8.12 12.11
N ASP A 235 33.83 7.66 13.36
CA ASP A 235 33.75 8.55 14.52
C ASP A 235 35.06 8.46 15.28
N ALA A 236 35.90 9.50 15.16
CA ALA A 236 37.24 9.50 15.66
C ALA A 236 37.73 10.95 15.91
N THR A 237 38.80 11.11 16.68
CA THR A 237 39.43 12.41 16.85
C THR A 237 40.38 12.67 15.69
N ALA A 238 40.07 13.69 14.91
CA ALA A 238 40.91 14.05 13.75
C ALA A 238 42.31 14.51 14.22
N ASP A 239 43.34 14.15 13.46
CA ASP A 239 44.67 14.72 13.66
C ASP A 239 44.73 16.06 12.94
N THR A 240 44.73 17.15 13.69
CA THR A 240 44.72 18.51 13.13
C THR A 240 46.04 18.93 12.53
N ALA A 241 47.11 18.18 12.80
CA ALA A 241 48.41 18.44 12.20
C ALA A 241 48.57 17.80 10.83
N THR A 242 47.65 16.84 10.47
CA THR A 242 47.69 16.12 9.22
C THR A 242 46.39 16.47 8.45
N PRO A 243 46.46 17.27 7.39
CA PRO A 243 45.22 17.70 6.68
C PRO A 243 44.63 16.66 5.75
N GLN A 244 45.05 15.42 5.82
CA GLN A 244 44.54 14.34 4.95
C GLN A 244 43.20 13.81 5.47
N PRO A 245 42.22 13.63 4.63
CA PRO A 245 40.95 13.01 5.06
C PRO A 245 41.18 11.65 5.69
N GLY A 246 40.47 11.36 6.78
CA GLY A 246 40.59 10.07 7.48
C GLY A 246 41.78 9.97 8.43
N ALA A 247 42.59 11.05 8.58
CA ALA A 247 43.73 11.05 9.51
C ALA A 247 43.23 11.21 10.94
N ILE A 248 43.50 10.21 11.77
CA ILE A 248 43.07 10.17 13.17
C ILE A 248 44.28 10.28 14.09
N LYS A 249 44.06 10.96 15.19
CA LYS A 249 45.11 11.25 16.18
C LYS A 249 45.49 10.00 16.96
N LEU A 250 46.77 9.80 17.22
CA LEU A 250 47.22 8.74 18.09
C LEU A 250 46.81 9.02 19.53
N THR A 251 46.37 7.97 20.22
CA THR A 251 46.06 8.08 21.65
C THR A 251 47.37 8.20 22.45
N PRO A 252 47.49 9.21 23.29
CA PRO A 252 48.72 9.34 24.08
C PRO A 252 48.98 8.12 24.95
N SER A 253 50.24 7.70 24.98
CA SER A 253 50.71 6.60 25.82
C SER A 253 51.28 7.14 27.12
N SER A 254 51.29 6.30 28.14
CA SER A 254 51.95 6.65 29.42
C SER A 254 53.48 6.69 29.31
N VAL A 255 54.05 6.19 28.24
CA VAL A 255 55.49 6.21 27.99
C VAL A 255 55.82 7.31 26.98
N LEU A 256 55.92 6.97 25.73
CA LEU A 256 56.20 7.91 24.63
C LEU A 256 55.25 7.67 23.51
N THR A 257 54.69 8.74 22.99
CA THR A 257 53.81 8.67 21.79
C THR A 257 54.58 9.29 20.63
N ALA A 258 54.60 8.60 19.53
CA ALA A 258 55.24 9.09 18.31
C ALA A 258 54.65 10.45 17.92
N SER A 259 55.49 11.36 17.45
CA SER A 259 55.06 12.68 16.99
C SER A 259 55.29 12.81 15.47
N GLY A 260 54.51 13.60 14.81
CA GLY A 260 54.61 13.83 13.38
C GLY A 260 54.06 12.70 12.52
N VAL A 261 53.32 11.77 13.12
CA VAL A 261 52.64 10.66 12.41
C VAL A 261 51.16 10.56 12.86
N ALA A 262 50.33 10.05 11.99
CA ALA A 262 48.89 9.82 12.24
C ALA A 262 48.49 8.48 11.62
N ILE A 263 47.37 7.92 12.05
CA ILE A 263 46.77 6.76 11.40
C ILE A 263 45.75 7.29 10.42
N GLN A 264 45.75 6.79 9.18
CA GLN A 264 44.77 7.17 8.18
C GLN A 264 43.85 5.98 7.88
N ILE A 265 42.55 6.20 7.92
CA ILE A 265 41.56 5.21 7.47
C ILE A 265 41.25 5.53 6.00
N VAL A 266 41.40 4.51 5.12
CA VAL A 266 41.14 4.65 3.69
C VAL A 266 40.11 3.61 3.25
N ASP A 267 39.40 3.91 2.18
CA ASP A 267 38.48 2.96 1.54
C ASP A 267 39.26 1.98 0.63
N ALA A 268 38.53 1.10 -0.05
CA ALA A 268 39.14 0.11 -0.93
C ALA A 268 39.83 0.72 -2.16
N ASN A 269 39.60 2.01 -2.43
CA ASN A 269 40.26 2.73 -3.54
C ASN A 269 41.37 3.64 -3.02
N ASN A 270 41.80 3.49 -1.76
CA ASN A 270 42.81 4.28 -1.08
C ASN A 270 42.41 5.76 -0.91
N ASN A 271 41.13 6.08 -0.90
CA ASN A 271 40.68 7.44 -0.57
C ASN A 271 40.46 7.55 0.95
N GLY A 272 40.92 8.62 1.54
CA GLY A 272 40.73 8.85 2.98
C GLY A 272 39.24 8.96 3.33
N VAL A 273 38.81 8.22 4.35
CA VAL A 273 37.42 8.21 4.82
C VAL A 273 37.18 9.43 5.71
N PRO A 274 36.33 10.37 5.32
CA PRO A 274 36.12 11.59 6.15
C PRO A 274 35.55 11.25 7.53
N ILE A 275 36.07 11.89 8.52
CA ILE A 275 35.56 11.75 9.91
C ILE A 275 34.22 12.47 10.04
N GLY A 276 33.28 11.78 10.61
CA GLY A 276 31.92 12.32 10.82
C GLY A 276 30.96 12.22 9.63
N UNK A 277 31.39 11.82 8.60
CA UNK A 277 30.56 11.75 7.38
C UNK A 277 30.04 10.31 7.18
N UNK A 278 29.07 10.09 6.59
CA UNK A 278 28.59 8.83 6.24
C UNK A 278 29.13 8.54 4.90
N UNK A 279 29.54 7.45 4.84
CA UNK A 279 30.05 6.98 3.62
C UNK A 279 29.23 5.82 3.22
N UNK A 280 28.94 5.75 2.13
CA UNK A 280 28.21 4.65 1.63
C UNK A 280 29.14 3.51 1.62
N UNK A 281 28.70 2.72 2.14
CA UNK A 281 29.42 1.51 2.14
C UNK A 281 28.91 0.75 0.96
N UNK A 282 29.13 0.53 0.20
CA UNK A 282 28.71 -0.22 -0.91
C UNK A 282 27.54 -1.07 -0.58
N UNK A 283 26.94 -1.28 -1.29
CA UNK A 283 25.85 -2.10 -1.12
C UNK A 283 26.38 -3.49 -1.10
N UNK A 284 26.37 -3.97 -0.34
CA UNK A 284 26.75 -5.26 -0.20
C UNK A 284 25.88 -6.08 -0.98
N UNK A 285 26.19 -6.34 -1.79
CA UNK A 285 25.53 -7.26 -2.60
C UNK A 285 25.87 -8.58 -2.11
N UNK A 286 25.26 -8.87 -1.67
CA UNK A 286 25.53 -10.06 -1.10
C UNK A 286 25.32 -11.26 -1.54
#